data_2ceddb88ddc29ea6d6cd41b8ed5c81e4
#
_entry.id   2ceddb88ddc29ea6d6cd41b8ed5c81e4
#
_cell.length_a   1.000
_cell.length_b   1.000
_cell.length_c   1.000
_cell.angle_alpha   90.00
_cell.angle_beta   90.00
_cell.angle_gamma   90.00
#
_symmetry.space_group_name_H-M   'P 1'
#
loop_
_entity.id
_entity.type
_entity.pdbx_description
1 polymer ?
#
loop_
_entity_poly.entity_id
_entity_poly.type
_entity_poly.pdbx_seq_one_letter_code
_entity_poly.pdbx_strand_id
1 'polypeptide(L)'
;MRKTKIICTLGPSTDKDGVLRELVANGMNVARFNFSHGSYEEHKGRLDMLKAVRAELNKPVAALLDTKGPEIRLKEFKNGVEMLEAGQTFTLTTREVEGTKEICSITYKDLPQDVHEGGTIMLDDGLIKLAIKSVTDTDIVCEVLNSGKIKTKKGVNVPGVHLSMPYLSQRDRDDIIFGVQQGFDFIAASFVRTAQDVYDIRNLLNEYDSNIRIIAKIENREGAVSYTHLRAHETLANLV
;
A
#
# COMPACT_ATOMS: atom_id res chain seq x y z
N MET A 1 19.63 18.68 -18.31
CA MET A 1 18.99 17.55 -17.60
C MET A 1 17.60 17.97 -17.14
N ARG A 2 16.53 17.17 -17.39
CA ARG A 2 15.18 17.50 -16.89
C ARG A 2 15.17 17.45 -15.37
N LYS A 3 14.63 18.49 -14.70
CA LYS A 3 14.48 18.54 -13.24
C LYS A 3 13.40 17.56 -12.76
N THR A 4 12.28 17.47 -13.47
CA THR A 4 11.18 16.54 -13.18
C THR A 4 11.54 15.12 -13.60
N LYS A 5 11.35 14.15 -12.72
CA LYS A 5 11.49 12.72 -12.98
C LYS A 5 10.13 12.08 -13.26
N ILE A 6 10.10 11.21 -14.24
CA ILE A 6 8.88 10.51 -14.66
C ILE A 6 8.92 9.08 -14.13
N ILE A 7 7.93 8.72 -13.32
CA ILE A 7 7.74 7.37 -12.79
C ILE A 7 6.56 6.74 -13.54
N CYS A 8 6.77 5.58 -14.18
CA CYS A 8 5.72 4.84 -14.87
C CYS A 8 5.49 3.50 -14.16
N THR A 9 4.24 3.20 -13.84
CA THR A 9 3.88 1.89 -13.30
C THR A 9 3.82 0.86 -14.41
N LEU A 10 4.56 -0.24 -14.24
CA LEU A 10 4.51 -1.37 -15.16
C LEU A 10 3.35 -2.30 -14.81
N GLY A 11 2.73 -2.87 -15.84
CA GLY A 11 1.60 -3.77 -15.71
C GLY A 11 1.15 -4.25 -17.10
N PRO A 12 -0.01 -4.94 -17.22
CA PRO A 12 -0.44 -5.56 -18.48
C PRO A 12 -0.47 -4.62 -19.68
N SER A 13 -0.72 -3.33 -19.47
CA SER A 13 -0.71 -2.33 -20.56
C SER A 13 0.68 -2.07 -21.10
N THR A 14 1.72 -2.25 -20.30
CA THR A 14 3.13 -2.04 -20.68
C THR A 14 3.82 -3.32 -21.13
N ASP A 15 3.16 -4.48 -20.99
CA ASP A 15 3.68 -5.79 -21.43
C ASP A 15 3.56 -5.99 -22.96
N LYS A 16 2.85 -5.07 -23.64
CA LYS A 16 2.73 -5.09 -25.11
C LYS A 16 4.09 -4.78 -25.77
N ASP A 17 4.33 -5.42 -26.90
CA ASP A 17 5.57 -5.25 -27.68
C ASP A 17 5.91 -3.77 -27.92
N GLY A 18 7.14 -3.40 -27.63
CA GLY A 18 7.68 -2.07 -27.84
C GLY A 18 7.27 -1.00 -26.84
N VAL A 19 6.19 -1.19 -26.06
CA VAL A 19 5.67 -0.14 -25.17
C VAL A 19 6.70 0.26 -24.10
N LEU A 20 7.32 -0.69 -23.42
CA LEU A 20 8.34 -0.39 -22.42
C LEU A 20 9.55 0.34 -23.04
N ARG A 21 9.97 -0.08 -24.24
CA ARG A 21 11.03 0.56 -25.00
C ARG A 21 10.71 2.02 -25.32
N GLU A 22 9.48 2.29 -25.79
CA GLU A 22 9.01 3.64 -26.07
C GLU A 22 8.95 4.52 -24.81
N LEU A 23 8.49 3.99 -23.67
CA LEU A 23 8.50 4.72 -22.39
C LEU A 23 9.92 5.14 -21.99
N VAL A 24 10.88 4.23 -22.09
CA VAL A 24 12.30 4.52 -21.80
C VAL A 24 12.85 5.52 -22.81
N ALA A 25 12.58 5.34 -24.11
CA ALA A 25 13.03 6.25 -25.17
C ALA A 25 12.52 7.67 -24.96
N ASN A 26 11.25 7.83 -24.54
CA ASN A 26 10.59 9.11 -24.33
C ASN A 26 10.84 9.75 -22.95
N GLY A 27 11.67 9.14 -22.11
CA GLY A 27 12.21 9.79 -20.91
C GLY A 27 11.64 9.31 -19.58
N MET A 28 11.13 8.10 -19.51
CA MET A 28 10.88 7.42 -18.23
C MET A 28 12.18 7.36 -17.43
N ASN A 29 12.13 7.72 -16.15
CA ASN A 29 13.28 7.71 -15.26
C ASN A 29 13.22 6.55 -14.26
N VAL A 30 11.99 6.15 -13.86
CA VAL A 30 11.76 5.10 -12.88
C VAL A 30 10.63 4.20 -13.37
N ALA A 31 10.84 2.91 -13.36
CA ALA A 31 9.84 1.88 -13.55
C ALA A 31 9.32 1.42 -12.19
N ARG A 32 8.05 1.66 -11.88
CA ARG A 32 7.40 1.25 -10.64
C ARG A 32 6.73 -0.11 -10.81
N PHE A 33 7.04 -1.02 -9.90
CA PHE A 33 6.47 -2.37 -9.79
C PHE A 33 5.57 -2.40 -8.54
N ASN A 34 4.26 -2.54 -8.73
CA ASN A 34 3.30 -2.55 -7.64
C ASN A 34 3.11 -3.97 -7.09
N PHE A 35 3.73 -4.28 -5.96
CA PHE A 35 3.68 -5.59 -5.32
C PHE A 35 2.37 -5.89 -4.57
N SER A 36 1.42 -4.95 -4.55
CA SER A 36 0.04 -5.27 -4.15
C SER A 36 -0.64 -6.24 -5.13
N HIS A 37 -0.14 -6.33 -6.37
CA HIS A 37 -0.68 -7.14 -7.46
C HIS A 37 0.42 -7.90 -8.21
N GLY A 38 0.04 -8.94 -8.91
CA GLY A 38 0.94 -9.74 -9.73
C GLY A 38 1.69 -10.84 -8.94
N SER A 39 2.41 -11.67 -9.68
CA SER A 39 3.28 -12.71 -9.13
C SER A 39 4.76 -12.33 -9.25
N TYR A 40 5.62 -13.05 -8.54
CA TYR A 40 7.07 -12.84 -8.65
C TYR A 40 7.60 -13.12 -10.06
N GLU A 41 7.02 -14.09 -10.77
CA GLU A 41 7.36 -14.42 -12.17
C GLU A 41 7.03 -13.24 -13.08
N GLU A 42 5.85 -12.62 -12.92
CA GLU A 42 5.45 -11.45 -13.71
C GLU A 42 6.36 -10.26 -13.44
N HIS A 43 6.66 -9.99 -12.16
CA HIS A 43 7.57 -8.90 -11.78
C HIS A 43 8.98 -9.15 -12.31
N LYS A 44 9.47 -10.38 -12.20
CA LYS A 44 10.78 -10.75 -12.75
C LYS A 44 10.83 -10.58 -14.25
N GLY A 45 9.84 -11.06 -15.00
CA GLY A 45 9.77 -10.93 -16.45
C GLY A 45 9.82 -9.46 -16.90
N ARG A 46 9.03 -8.57 -16.24
CA ARG A 46 9.06 -7.12 -16.52
C ARG A 46 10.40 -6.49 -16.15
N LEU A 47 11.04 -6.93 -15.06
CA LEU A 47 12.34 -6.42 -14.65
C LEU A 47 13.45 -6.84 -15.62
N ASP A 48 13.45 -8.08 -16.07
CA ASP A 48 14.41 -8.58 -17.07
C ASP A 48 14.26 -7.82 -18.39
N MET A 49 13.02 -7.55 -18.82
CA MET A 49 12.72 -6.71 -19.99
C MET A 49 13.24 -5.27 -19.79
N LEU A 50 13.03 -4.67 -18.60
CA LEU A 50 13.54 -3.34 -18.28
C LEU A 50 15.08 -3.33 -18.36
N LYS A 51 15.75 -4.33 -17.79
CA LYS A 51 17.23 -4.46 -17.83
C LYS A 51 17.73 -4.54 -19.25
N ALA A 52 17.08 -5.30 -20.12
CA ALA A 52 17.45 -5.40 -21.54
C ALA A 52 17.27 -4.05 -22.26
N VAL A 53 16.11 -3.39 -22.10
CA VAL A 53 15.82 -2.13 -22.79
C VAL A 53 16.74 -1.00 -22.31
N ARG A 54 17.01 -0.89 -21.00
CA ARG A 54 17.93 0.16 -20.51
C ARG A 54 19.36 -0.04 -20.98
N ALA A 55 19.80 -1.28 -21.16
CA ALA A 55 21.10 -1.61 -21.75
C ALA A 55 21.15 -1.26 -23.24
N GLU A 56 20.13 -1.67 -24.02
CA GLU A 56 20.00 -1.36 -25.45
C GLU A 56 20.05 0.14 -25.73
N LEU A 57 19.27 0.93 -24.97
CA LEU A 57 19.14 2.37 -25.16
C LEU A 57 20.20 3.18 -24.44
N ASN A 58 21.09 2.54 -23.67
CA ASN A 58 22.09 3.19 -22.80
C ASN A 58 21.47 4.30 -21.94
N LYS A 59 20.33 3.99 -21.28
CA LYS A 59 19.61 4.96 -20.43
C LYS A 59 19.51 4.45 -18.99
N PRO A 60 19.88 5.27 -17.99
CA PRO A 60 19.72 4.93 -16.58
C PRO A 60 18.27 5.05 -16.16
N VAL A 61 17.53 3.94 -16.17
CA VAL A 61 16.16 3.84 -15.65
C VAL A 61 16.19 2.98 -14.40
N ALA A 62 15.73 3.51 -13.28
CA ALA A 62 15.69 2.79 -12.02
C ALA A 62 14.47 1.86 -11.93
N ALA A 63 14.62 0.74 -11.22
CA ALA A 63 13.54 -0.15 -10.82
C ALA A 63 13.11 0.16 -9.38
N LEU A 64 11.83 0.43 -9.17
CA LEU A 64 11.24 0.75 -7.88
C LEU A 64 10.21 -0.31 -7.51
N LEU A 65 10.44 -0.99 -6.39
CA LEU A 65 9.51 -1.90 -5.75
C LEU A 65 8.59 -1.10 -4.83
N ASP A 66 7.28 -1.12 -5.10
CA ASP A 66 6.27 -0.47 -4.26
C ASP A 66 5.58 -1.53 -3.42
N THR A 67 5.82 -1.51 -2.09
CA THR A 67 5.30 -2.52 -1.16
C THR A 67 3.80 -2.38 -0.97
N LYS A 68 3.17 -3.46 -0.53
CA LYS A 68 1.76 -3.41 -0.15
C LYS A 68 1.55 -2.59 1.12
N GLY A 69 2.39 -2.80 2.13
CA GLY A 69 2.30 -2.15 3.43
C GLY A 69 1.13 -2.62 4.29
N PRO A 70 0.98 -2.05 5.51
CA PRO A 70 -0.03 -2.42 6.49
C PRO A 70 -1.40 -1.81 6.15
N GLU A 71 -2.09 -2.36 5.17
CA GLU A 71 -3.42 -1.93 4.76
C GLU A 71 -4.53 -2.83 5.31
N ILE A 72 -5.65 -2.23 5.67
CA ILE A 72 -6.88 -2.92 6.02
C ILE A 72 -7.82 -2.87 4.82
N ARG A 73 -8.41 -4.00 4.45
CA ARG A 73 -9.36 -4.11 3.35
C ARG A 73 -10.64 -4.83 3.77
N LEU A 74 -11.74 -4.43 3.15
CA LEU A 74 -12.97 -5.23 3.11
C LEU A 74 -12.69 -6.52 2.33
N LYS A 75 -13.36 -7.61 2.71
CA LYS A 75 -13.35 -8.86 1.96
C LYS A 75 -14.41 -8.86 0.85
N GLU A 76 -14.82 -10.04 0.41
CA GLU A 76 -15.72 -10.20 -0.72
C GLU A 76 -17.17 -9.87 -0.34
N PHE A 77 -17.85 -9.11 -1.19
CA PHE A 77 -19.30 -8.97 -1.16
C PHE A 77 -19.94 -10.01 -2.08
N LYS A 78 -21.09 -10.54 -1.68
CA LYS A 78 -21.85 -11.54 -2.45
C LYS A 78 -22.10 -11.14 -3.90
N ASN A 79 -22.44 -9.88 -4.12
CA ASN A 79 -22.72 -9.34 -5.44
C ASN A 79 -21.54 -8.52 -6.02
N GLY A 80 -20.37 -8.55 -5.36
CA GLY A 80 -19.19 -7.76 -5.74
C GLY A 80 -19.34 -6.25 -5.42
N VAL A 81 -20.54 -5.74 -5.29
CA VAL A 81 -20.87 -4.33 -4.98
C VAL A 81 -22.19 -4.25 -4.21
N GLU A 82 -22.22 -3.36 -3.20
CA GLU A 82 -23.44 -3.04 -2.43
C GLU A 82 -23.64 -1.52 -2.36
N MET A 83 -24.88 -1.10 -2.13
CA MET A 83 -25.24 0.29 -1.84
C MET A 83 -25.42 0.44 -0.35
N LEU A 84 -24.68 1.33 0.28
CA LEU A 84 -24.86 1.74 1.66
C LEU A 84 -25.62 3.06 1.70
N GLU A 85 -26.62 3.15 2.56
CA GLU A 85 -27.48 4.34 2.71
C GLU A 85 -27.14 5.05 4.03
N ALA A 86 -27.15 6.38 4.02
CA ALA A 86 -26.94 7.18 5.23
C ALA A 86 -27.99 6.84 6.30
N GLY A 87 -27.56 6.69 7.55
CA GLY A 87 -28.39 6.32 8.69
C GLY A 87 -28.55 4.80 8.89
N GLN A 88 -28.20 3.96 7.90
CA GLN A 88 -28.25 2.51 8.12
C GLN A 88 -27.13 2.01 9.04
N THR A 89 -27.36 0.87 9.67
CA THR A 89 -26.33 0.13 10.39
C THR A 89 -25.52 -0.70 9.39
N PHE A 90 -24.18 -0.67 9.55
CA PHE A 90 -23.24 -1.52 8.80
C PHE A 90 -22.18 -2.07 9.76
N THR A 91 -21.98 -3.37 9.74
CA THR A 91 -21.06 -4.06 10.65
C THR A 91 -19.79 -4.48 9.91
N LEU A 92 -18.63 -4.07 10.41
CA LEU A 92 -17.34 -4.64 10.04
C LEU A 92 -17.03 -5.79 11.01
N THR A 93 -16.65 -6.95 10.48
CA THR A 93 -16.41 -8.13 11.32
C THR A 93 -15.09 -8.81 10.99
N THR A 94 -14.47 -9.39 12.03
CA THR A 94 -13.28 -10.25 11.87
C THR A 94 -13.64 -11.70 11.56
N ARG A 95 -14.93 -12.06 11.68
CA ARG A 95 -15.45 -13.37 11.29
C ARG A 95 -15.44 -13.50 9.75
N GLU A 96 -15.36 -14.73 9.29
CA GLU A 96 -15.48 -15.03 7.85
C GLU A 96 -16.96 -15.09 7.47
N VAL A 97 -17.44 -14.01 6.83
CA VAL A 97 -18.80 -13.92 6.31
C VAL A 97 -18.81 -13.46 4.87
N GLU A 98 -19.80 -13.86 4.11
CA GLU A 98 -20.08 -13.29 2.81
C GLU A 98 -20.66 -11.88 3.01
N GLY A 99 -20.00 -10.87 2.42
CA GLY A 99 -20.40 -9.47 2.59
C GLY A 99 -21.76 -9.15 1.97
N THR A 100 -22.55 -8.36 2.69
CA THR A 100 -23.85 -7.83 2.30
C THR A 100 -23.93 -6.34 2.59
N LYS A 101 -25.06 -5.71 2.29
CA LYS A 101 -25.29 -4.30 2.69
C LYS A 101 -25.37 -4.07 4.22
N GLU A 102 -25.34 -5.12 5.03
CA GLU A 102 -25.46 -5.05 6.50
C GLU A 102 -24.15 -5.39 7.21
N ILE A 103 -23.31 -6.24 6.61
CA ILE A 103 -22.09 -6.76 7.23
C ILE A 103 -21.04 -7.09 6.19
N CYS A 104 -19.75 -6.87 6.52
CA CYS A 104 -18.63 -7.32 5.70
C CYS A 104 -17.43 -7.70 6.57
N SER A 105 -16.74 -8.78 6.18
CA SER A 105 -15.47 -9.16 6.80
C SER A 105 -14.35 -8.20 6.43
N ILE A 106 -13.41 -8.03 7.36
CA ILE A 106 -12.18 -7.26 7.17
C ILE A 106 -10.94 -8.14 7.24
N THR A 107 -9.84 -7.66 6.65
CA THR A 107 -8.56 -8.40 6.60
C THR A 107 -7.80 -8.37 7.92
N TYR A 108 -7.92 -7.29 8.70
CA TYR A 108 -7.19 -7.09 9.96
C TYR A 108 -8.03 -7.56 11.14
N LYS A 109 -7.57 -8.65 11.80
CA LYS A 109 -8.35 -9.36 12.83
C LYS A 109 -8.38 -8.65 14.19
N ASP A 110 -7.38 -7.82 14.48
CA ASP A 110 -7.28 -7.13 15.77
C ASP A 110 -7.88 -5.71 15.74
N LEU A 111 -8.48 -5.31 14.60
CA LEU A 111 -9.11 -3.98 14.48
C LEU A 111 -10.12 -3.67 15.59
N PRO A 112 -10.98 -4.60 16.06
CA PRO A 112 -11.89 -4.34 17.17
C PRO A 112 -11.17 -3.94 18.47
N GLN A 113 -9.91 -4.37 18.68
CA GLN A 113 -9.12 -4.02 19.87
C GLN A 113 -8.50 -2.62 19.76
N ASP A 114 -8.27 -2.16 18.54
CA ASP A 114 -7.64 -0.85 18.28
C ASP A 114 -8.65 0.30 18.26
N VAL A 115 -9.95 0.02 18.01
CA VAL A 115 -10.98 1.05 17.85
C VAL A 115 -11.90 1.13 19.07
N HIS A 116 -12.63 2.24 19.19
CA HIS A 116 -13.57 2.47 20.28
C HIS A 116 -14.85 3.17 19.78
N GLU A 117 -15.89 3.10 20.57
CA GLU A 117 -17.14 3.83 20.34
C GLU A 117 -16.89 5.33 20.16
N GLY A 118 -17.62 5.97 19.25
CA GLY A 118 -17.45 7.38 18.87
C GLY A 118 -16.33 7.63 17.85
N GLY A 119 -15.52 6.61 17.53
CA GLY A 119 -14.53 6.68 16.47
C GLY A 119 -15.14 6.76 15.08
N THR A 120 -14.28 7.01 14.09
CA THR A 120 -14.67 7.08 12.67
C THR A 120 -13.90 6.06 11.85
N ILE A 121 -14.59 5.40 10.93
CA ILE A 121 -13.98 4.55 9.90
C ILE A 121 -14.32 5.14 8.53
N MET A 122 -13.36 5.11 7.63
CA MET A 122 -13.51 5.55 6.24
C MET A 122 -13.31 4.37 5.30
N LEU A 123 -14.20 4.20 4.34
CA LEU A 123 -14.12 3.17 3.31
C LEU A 123 -13.85 3.82 1.95
N ASP A 124 -13.11 3.07 1.08
CA ASP A 124 -12.81 3.44 -0.31
C ASP A 124 -12.24 4.87 -0.40
N ASP A 125 -11.06 5.08 0.21
CA ASP A 125 -10.33 6.36 0.23
C ASP A 125 -11.15 7.54 0.80
N GLY A 126 -12.08 7.23 1.70
CA GLY A 126 -12.92 8.22 2.38
C GLY A 126 -14.22 8.57 1.65
N LEU A 127 -14.56 7.85 0.59
CA LEU A 127 -15.84 8.04 -0.12
C LEU A 127 -17.05 7.73 0.78
N ILE A 128 -16.92 6.76 1.70
CA ILE A 128 -17.94 6.42 2.68
C ILE A 128 -17.36 6.58 4.07
N LYS A 129 -18.10 7.30 4.94
CA LYS A 129 -17.77 7.50 6.35
C LYS A 129 -18.72 6.73 7.23
N LEU A 130 -18.15 6.09 8.26
CA LEU A 130 -18.89 5.33 9.27
C LEU A 130 -18.60 5.90 10.66
N ALA A 131 -19.60 6.03 11.50
CA ALA A 131 -19.45 6.34 12.93
C ALA A 131 -19.57 5.04 13.74
N ILE A 132 -18.59 4.73 14.57
CA ILE A 132 -18.59 3.53 15.43
C ILE A 132 -19.59 3.74 16.56
N LYS A 133 -20.55 2.82 16.69
CA LYS A 133 -21.61 2.83 17.73
C LYS A 133 -21.32 1.86 18.86
N SER A 134 -20.77 0.71 18.54
CA SER A 134 -20.34 -0.27 19.55
C SER A 134 -19.28 -1.18 18.97
N VAL A 135 -18.49 -1.79 19.86
CA VAL A 135 -17.43 -2.73 19.52
C VAL A 135 -17.55 -3.95 20.41
N THR A 136 -17.39 -5.12 19.81
CA THR A 136 -17.26 -6.41 20.52
C THR A 136 -15.90 -7.04 20.15
N ASP A 137 -15.61 -8.24 20.64
CA ASP A 137 -14.35 -8.93 20.29
C ASP A 137 -14.18 -9.17 18.78
N THR A 138 -15.26 -9.25 18.03
CA THR A 138 -15.24 -9.59 16.60
C THR A 138 -15.92 -8.57 15.70
N ASP A 139 -16.82 -7.76 16.22
CA ASP A 139 -17.69 -6.91 15.42
C ASP A 139 -17.54 -5.42 15.80
N ILE A 140 -17.49 -4.58 14.79
CA ILE A 140 -17.51 -3.12 14.90
C ILE A 140 -18.82 -2.66 14.25
N VAL A 141 -19.82 -2.32 15.06
CA VAL A 141 -21.12 -1.86 14.59
C VAL A 141 -21.06 -0.36 14.32
N CYS A 142 -21.39 0.03 13.12
CA CYS A 142 -21.28 1.41 12.66
C CYS A 142 -22.60 1.94 12.12
N GLU A 143 -22.78 3.25 12.19
CA GLU A 143 -23.77 4.00 11.41
C GLU A 143 -23.10 4.56 10.16
N VAL A 144 -23.72 4.39 9.01
CA VAL A 144 -23.28 4.99 7.74
C VAL A 144 -23.62 6.48 7.74
N LEU A 145 -22.63 7.36 7.62
CA LEU A 145 -22.83 8.80 7.67
C LEU A 145 -23.20 9.43 6.32
N ASN A 146 -22.83 8.77 5.22
CA ASN A 146 -23.16 9.22 3.86
C ASN A 146 -23.34 8.03 2.92
N SER A 147 -24.33 8.13 2.03
CA SER A 147 -24.65 7.07 1.08
C SER A 147 -23.56 6.92 0.02
N GLY A 148 -23.35 5.68 -0.44
CA GLY A 148 -22.38 5.39 -1.49
C GLY A 148 -22.31 3.92 -1.89
N LYS A 149 -21.74 3.66 -3.06
CA LYS A 149 -21.45 2.29 -3.52
C LYS A 149 -20.14 1.82 -2.92
N ILE A 150 -20.16 0.64 -2.32
CA ILE A 150 -18.96 -0.03 -1.81
C ILE A 150 -18.70 -1.32 -2.59
N LYS A 151 -17.45 -1.60 -2.90
CA LYS A 151 -17.03 -2.78 -3.67
C LYS A 151 -16.15 -3.70 -2.83
N THR A 152 -16.06 -4.94 -3.29
CA THR A 152 -15.10 -5.94 -2.82
C THR A 152 -13.67 -5.38 -2.75
N LYS A 153 -12.92 -5.75 -1.71
CA LYS A 153 -11.49 -5.44 -1.51
C LYS A 153 -11.14 -3.96 -1.37
N LYS A 154 -12.11 -3.10 -1.07
CA LYS A 154 -11.85 -1.68 -0.85
C LYS A 154 -11.13 -1.42 0.47
N GLY A 155 -10.32 -0.35 0.50
CA GLY A 155 -9.55 0.07 1.66
C GLY A 155 -10.43 0.49 2.82
N VAL A 156 -9.95 0.23 4.03
CA VAL A 156 -10.54 0.63 5.31
C VAL A 156 -9.52 1.48 6.04
N ASN A 157 -9.82 2.75 6.26
CA ASN A 157 -8.98 3.70 6.98
C ASN A 157 -9.62 4.07 8.32
N VAL A 158 -8.81 4.18 9.36
CA VAL A 158 -9.25 4.53 10.72
C VAL A 158 -8.50 5.78 11.19
N PRO A 159 -9.00 6.97 10.86
CA PRO A 159 -8.30 8.22 11.18
C PRO A 159 -8.15 8.44 12.68
N GLY A 160 -6.94 8.78 13.12
CA GLY A 160 -6.67 9.15 14.51
C GLY A 160 -6.51 7.97 15.46
N VAL A 161 -6.51 6.74 14.96
CA VAL A 161 -6.28 5.53 15.75
C VAL A 161 -4.88 5.00 15.43
N HIS A 162 -4.11 4.67 16.47
CA HIS A 162 -2.88 3.92 16.32
C HIS A 162 -3.22 2.43 16.16
N LEU A 163 -2.83 1.85 15.04
CA LEU A 163 -3.06 0.43 14.76
C LEU A 163 -1.91 -0.39 15.32
N SER A 164 -2.21 -1.42 16.11
CA SER A 164 -1.21 -2.35 16.68
C SER A 164 -0.62 -3.31 15.65
N MET A 165 -1.10 -3.24 14.42
CA MET A 165 -0.63 -4.01 13.26
C MET A 165 0.87 -3.81 13.02
N PRO A 166 1.68 -4.89 12.93
CA PRO A 166 3.09 -4.79 12.54
C PRO A 166 3.24 -4.08 11.19
N TYR A 167 4.27 -3.24 11.08
CA TYR A 167 4.50 -2.50 9.84
C TYR A 167 4.87 -3.44 8.69
N LEU A 168 5.86 -4.32 8.89
CA LEU A 168 6.27 -5.33 7.91
C LEU A 168 5.49 -6.63 8.13
N SER A 169 4.54 -6.92 7.24
CA SER A 169 3.96 -8.25 7.13
C SER A 169 4.99 -9.26 6.61
N GLN A 170 4.75 -10.56 6.79
CA GLN A 170 5.62 -11.60 6.21
C GLN A 170 5.71 -11.43 4.69
N ARG A 171 4.61 -11.09 4.03
CA ARG A 171 4.58 -10.83 2.59
C ARG A 171 5.48 -9.65 2.20
N ASP A 172 5.41 -8.53 2.91
CA ASP A 172 6.27 -7.37 2.61
C ASP A 172 7.75 -7.72 2.81
N ARG A 173 8.08 -8.53 3.83
CA ARG A 173 9.43 -9.05 4.02
C ARG A 173 9.91 -9.87 2.82
N ASP A 174 9.08 -10.82 2.37
CA ASP A 174 9.38 -11.68 1.22
C ASP A 174 9.52 -10.86 -0.07
N ASP A 175 8.64 -9.88 -0.27
CA ASP A 175 8.68 -8.95 -1.41
C ASP A 175 9.99 -8.12 -1.42
N ILE A 176 10.41 -7.61 -0.26
CA ILE A 176 11.66 -6.85 -0.12
C ILE A 176 12.88 -7.75 -0.38
N ILE A 177 12.89 -8.96 0.17
CA ILE A 177 13.96 -9.94 -0.07
C ILE A 177 14.08 -10.27 -1.56
N PHE A 178 12.93 -10.51 -2.21
CA PHE A 178 12.89 -10.69 -3.66
C PHE A 178 13.48 -9.47 -4.38
N GLY A 179 13.12 -8.25 -3.96
CA GLY A 179 13.66 -7.02 -4.52
C GLY A 179 15.18 -6.92 -4.41
N VAL A 180 15.74 -7.29 -3.28
CA VAL A 180 17.21 -7.37 -3.06
C VAL A 180 17.82 -8.38 -4.02
N GLN A 181 17.29 -9.60 -4.09
CA GLN A 181 17.81 -10.68 -4.93
C GLN A 181 17.74 -10.34 -6.43
N GLN A 182 16.72 -9.62 -6.84
CA GLN A 182 16.55 -9.21 -8.23
C GLN A 182 17.25 -7.90 -8.59
N GLY A 183 17.82 -7.18 -7.62
CA GLY A 183 18.57 -5.94 -7.84
C GLY A 183 17.68 -4.75 -8.21
N PHE A 184 16.64 -4.52 -7.41
CA PHE A 184 15.89 -3.27 -7.44
C PHE A 184 16.74 -2.11 -6.91
N ASP A 185 16.46 -0.89 -7.37
CA ASP A 185 17.18 0.32 -7.00
C ASP A 185 16.52 1.04 -5.82
N PHE A 186 15.18 0.99 -5.73
CA PHE A 186 14.39 1.66 -4.72
C PHE A 186 13.30 0.75 -4.14
N ILE A 187 12.98 0.97 -2.87
CA ILE A 187 11.75 0.49 -2.22
C ILE A 187 10.89 1.70 -1.89
N ALA A 188 9.67 1.77 -2.43
CA ALA A 188 8.64 2.69 -1.99
C ALA A 188 7.83 2.01 -0.88
N ALA A 189 8.04 2.45 0.34
CA ALA A 189 7.47 1.91 1.55
C ALA A 189 6.07 2.50 1.77
N SER A 190 5.02 1.69 1.58
CA SER A 190 3.63 2.13 1.68
C SER A 190 3.19 2.32 3.13
N PHE A 191 2.33 3.30 3.38
CA PHE A 191 1.69 3.58 4.67
C PHE A 191 2.64 3.79 5.85
N VAL A 192 3.81 4.40 5.63
CA VAL A 192 4.75 4.71 6.70
C VAL A 192 4.09 5.60 7.75
N ARG A 193 4.18 5.20 9.03
CA ARG A 193 3.59 5.86 10.19
C ARG A 193 4.65 6.56 11.03
N THR A 194 5.76 5.87 11.27
CA THR A 194 6.81 6.29 12.20
C THR A 194 8.21 6.06 11.62
N ALA A 195 9.23 6.65 12.25
CA ALA A 195 10.62 6.38 11.90
C ALA A 195 11.00 4.90 12.11
N GLN A 196 10.36 4.22 13.08
CA GLN A 196 10.61 2.80 13.33
C GLN A 196 10.22 1.95 12.12
N ASP A 197 9.14 2.28 11.42
CA ASP A 197 8.72 1.58 10.21
C ASP A 197 9.82 1.61 9.12
N VAL A 198 10.51 2.76 8.98
CA VAL A 198 11.65 2.89 8.06
C VAL A 198 12.87 2.10 8.54
N TYR A 199 13.13 2.12 9.85
CA TYR A 199 14.21 1.32 10.44
C TYR A 199 13.98 -0.18 10.28
N ASP A 200 12.75 -0.65 10.38
CA ASP A 200 12.43 -2.07 10.18
C ASP A 200 12.80 -2.53 8.76
N ILE A 201 12.51 -1.70 7.73
CA ILE A 201 12.97 -1.97 6.37
C ILE A 201 14.50 -1.89 6.28
N ARG A 202 15.12 -0.86 6.86
CA ARG A 202 16.57 -0.68 6.81
C ARG A 202 17.30 -1.85 7.45
N ASN A 203 16.82 -2.34 8.59
CA ASN A 203 17.38 -3.50 9.27
C ASN A 203 17.26 -4.75 8.39
N LEU A 204 16.11 -4.98 7.76
CA LEU A 204 15.96 -6.09 6.82
C LEU A 204 16.93 -5.98 5.63
N LEU A 205 17.12 -4.78 5.07
CA LEU A 205 18.08 -4.58 3.99
C LEU A 205 19.55 -4.83 4.44
N ASN A 206 19.88 -4.45 5.67
CA ASN A 206 21.20 -4.66 6.25
C ASN A 206 21.51 -6.16 6.47
N GLU A 207 20.50 -6.99 6.78
CA GLU A 207 20.64 -8.45 6.86
C GLU A 207 21.14 -9.07 5.54
N TYR A 208 20.94 -8.37 4.42
CA TYR A 208 21.34 -8.80 3.07
C TYR A 208 22.44 -7.92 2.45
N ASP A 209 23.14 -7.11 3.24
CA ASP A 209 24.18 -6.16 2.76
C ASP A 209 23.67 -5.26 1.61
N SER A 210 22.40 -4.90 1.63
CA SER A 210 21.74 -4.19 0.53
C SER A 210 21.71 -2.68 0.75
N ASN A 211 22.14 -1.93 -0.27
CA ASN A 211 22.13 -0.47 -0.31
C ASN A 211 20.91 0.10 -1.05
N ILE A 212 19.83 -0.67 -1.20
CA ILE A 212 18.58 -0.19 -1.81
C ILE A 212 18.07 1.02 -1.03
N ARG A 213 17.69 2.06 -1.76
CA ARG A 213 17.17 3.30 -1.16
C ARG A 213 15.69 3.17 -0.83
N ILE A 214 15.29 3.74 0.31
CA ILE A 214 13.90 3.73 0.79
C ILE A 214 13.26 5.08 0.48
N ILE A 215 12.06 5.05 -0.08
CA ILE A 215 11.17 6.19 -0.26
C ILE A 215 9.97 5.96 0.67
N ALA A 216 9.85 6.74 1.74
CA ALA A 216 8.70 6.66 2.63
C ALA A 216 7.47 7.31 1.99
N LYS A 217 6.38 6.56 1.85
CA LYS A 217 5.09 7.09 1.38
C LYS A 217 4.23 7.48 2.58
N ILE A 218 3.88 8.77 2.64
CA ILE A 218 3.05 9.33 3.71
C ILE A 218 1.60 9.31 3.24
N GLU A 219 0.89 8.26 3.60
CA GLU A 219 -0.46 7.95 3.08
C GLU A 219 -1.51 7.88 4.20
N ASN A 220 -1.12 8.26 5.44
CA ASN A 220 -2.00 8.26 6.60
C ASN A 220 -1.74 9.47 7.50
N ARG A 221 -2.66 9.74 8.42
CA ARG A 221 -2.57 10.89 9.33
C ARG A 221 -1.39 10.78 10.30
N GLU A 222 -1.10 9.58 10.79
CA GLU A 222 0.00 9.34 11.74
C GLU A 222 1.34 9.71 11.11
N GLY A 223 1.61 9.23 9.89
CA GLY A 223 2.81 9.58 9.12
C GLY A 223 2.89 11.08 8.79
N ALA A 224 1.75 11.71 8.48
CA ALA A 224 1.71 13.15 8.22
C ALA A 224 2.06 13.98 9.45
N VAL A 225 1.59 13.60 10.64
CA VAL A 225 1.91 14.26 11.92
C VAL A 225 3.36 13.98 12.31
N SER A 226 3.85 12.76 12.08
CA SER A 226 5.21 12.34 12.40
C SER A 226 6.24 12.78 11.35
N TYR A 227 5.84 13.47 10.30
CA TYR A 227 6.69 13.79 9.15
C TYR A 227 8.00 14.49 9.53
N THR A 228 7.97 15.43 10.47
CA THR A 228 9.17 16.13 10.96
C THR A 228 10.15 15.16 11.60
N HIS A 229 9.66 14.22 12.40
CA HIS A 229 10.50 13.19 13.04
C HIS A 229 11.01 12.16 12.03
N LEU A 230 10.17 11.73 11.09
CA LEU A 230 10.59 10.88 9.97
C LEU A 230 11.75 11.49 9.20
N ARG A 231 11.67 12.78 8.88
CA ARG A 231 12.70 13.52 8.15
C ARG A 231 13.95 13.82 8.99
N ALA A 232 13.81 14.05 10.28
CA ALA A 232 14.94 14.39 11.18
C ALA A 232 15.89 13.20 11.41
N HIS A 233 15.42 11.97 11.24
CA HIS A 233 16.22 10.75 11.36
C HIS A 233 16.86 10.30 10.05
N GLU A 234 16.50 10.91 8.92
CA GLU A 234 17.24 10.75 7.67
C GLU A 234 18.49 11.62 7.74
N THR A 235 19.67 11.01 7.65
CA THR A 235 20.91 11.77 7.52
C THR A 235 20.91 12.54 6.20
N LEU A 236 21.55 13.72 6.16
CA LEU A 236 21.69 14.56 4.95
C LEU A 236 22.19 13.79 3.72
N ALA A 237 22.82 12.62 3.90
CA ALA A 237 23.27 11.74 2.83
C ALA A 237 22.14 10.94 2.14
N ASN A 238 20.94 10.86 2.76
CA ASN A 238 19.80 10.08 2.25
C ASN A 238 18.65 10.96 1.75
N LEU A 239 18.76 12.28 1.86
CA LEU A 239 17.82 13.24 1.29
C LEU A 239 18.20 13.52 -0.17
N VAL A 240 17.60 12.80 -1.09
CA VAL A 240 17.63 13.11 -2.53
C VAL A 240 16.23 13.42 -2.99
#